data_ecee16dbca3366ebad094846836da306
#
_entry.id   ecee16dbca3366ebad094846836da306
#
_cell.length_a   1.000
_cell.length_b   1.000
_cell.length_c   1.000
_cell.angle_alpha   90.00
_cell.angle_beta   90.00
_cell.angle_gamma   90.00
#
_symmetry.space_group_name_H-M   'P 1'
#
loop_
_entity.id
_entity.type
_entity.pdbx_description
1 polymer ?
#
loop_
_entity_poly.entity_id
_entity_poly.type
_entity_poly.pdbx_seq_one_letter_code
_entity_poly.pdbx_strand_id
1 'polypeptide(L)'
;MATMIIRHKVEVYAKWKRGYDEADWLRKQHGITYASVHREESNPNDIIVVHQFRDMKGAKDFVNAAPPIMGEIGVIGSPEIWFSEDVEQVTYS
;
A
#
# COMPACT_ATOMS: atom_id res chain seq x y z
N MET A 1 -14.37 8.54 -2.28
CA MET A 1 -12.97 8.16 -2.05
C MET A 1 -12.86 6.65 -1.95
N ALA A 2 -11.71 6.12 -2.25
CA ALA A 2 -11.49 4.68 -2.29
C ALA A 2 -10.35 4.30 -1.36
N THR A 3 -10.49 3.15 -0.71
CA THR A 3 -9.44 2.57 0.13
C THR A 3 -8.92 1.30 -0.53
N MET A 4 -7.60 1.16 -0.59
CA MET A 4 -6.93 -0.01 -1.08
C MET A 4 -6.06 -0.57 0.04
N ILE A 5 -6.24 -1.84 0.34
CA ILE A 5 -5.44 -2.53 1.35
C ILE A 5 -4.59 -3.58 0.65
N ILE A 6 -3.29 -3.56 0.92
CA ILE A 6 -2.37 -4.58 0.42
C ILE A 6 -1.74 -5.29 1.61
N ARG A 7 -1.73 -6.62 1.58
CA ARG A 7 -0.95 -7.45 2.49
C ARG A 7 0.06 -8.25 1.68
N HIS A 8 1.33 -8.18 2.08
CA HIS A 8 2.39 -8.93 1.43
C HIS A 8 3.54 -9.20 2.40
N LYS A 9 4.29 -10.24 2.09
CA LYS A 9 5.51 -10.57 2.81
C LYS A 9 6.71 -9.98 2.11
N VAL A 10 7.73 -9.61 2.88
CA VAL A 10 8.96 -9.05 2.36
C VAL A 10 10.16 -9.79 2.94
N GLU A 11 11.30 -9.76 2.22
CA GLU A 11 12.52 -10.40 2.68
C GLU A 11 13.12 -9.66 3.87
N VAL A 12 13.25 -8.33 3.74
CA VAL A 12 13.83 -7.46 4.76
C VAL A 12 13.02 -6.19 4.83
N TYR A 13 12.41 -5.92 5.98
CA TYR A 13 11.55 -4.75 6.16
C TYR A 13 12.26 -3.44 5.84
N ALA A 14 13.50 -3.25 6.32
CA ALA A 14 14.21 -1.99 6.12
C ALA A 14 14.44 -1.68 4.63
N LYS A 15 14.75 -2.70 3.84
CA LYS A 15 14.92 -2.57 2.39
C LYS A 15 13.59 -2.22 1.73
N TRP A 16 12.53 -2.92 2.10
CA TRP A 16 11.19 -2.66 1.58
C TRP A 16 10.74 -1.23 1.91
N LYS A 17 10.90 -0.82 3.17
CA LYS A 17 10.46 0.50 3.62
C LYS A 17 11.17 1.63 2.88
N ARG A 18 12.47 1.47 2.63
CA ARG A 18 13.22 2.46 1.86
C ARG A 18 12.67 2.59 0.45
N GLY A 19 12.43 1.47 -0.23
CA GLY A 19 11.85 1.47 -1.56
C GLY A 19 10.42 1.99 -1.59
N TYR A 20 9.65 1.65 -0.56
CA TYR A 20 8.30 2.18 -0.39
C TYR A 20 8.31 3.71 -0.28
N ASP A 21 9.21 4.27 0.53
CA ASP A 21 9.32 5.71 0.69
C ASP A 21 9.77 6.40 -0.61
N GLU A 22 10.71 5.80 -1.34
CA GLU A 22 11.18 6.32 -2.63
C GLU A 22 10.09 6.31 -3.71
N ALA A 23 9.11 5.43 -3.59
CA ALA A 23 7.99 5.33 -4.54
C ALA A 23 6.82 6.27 -4.20
N ASP A 24 6.99 7.19 -3.27
CA ASP A 24 5.93 8.13 -2.89
C ASP A 24 5.40 8.95 -4.07
N TRP A 25 6.26 9.27 -5.03
CA TRP A 25 5.88 9.99 -6.26
C TRP A 25 4.79 9.26 -7.05
N LEU A 26 4.84 7.92 -7.08
CA LEU A 26 3.85 7.12 -7.80
C LEU A 26 2.48 7.18 -7.10
N ARG A 27 2.47 7.12 -5.78
CA ARG A 27 1.24 7.27 -4.99
C ARG A 27 0.62 8.65 -5.22
N LYS A 28 1.43 9.69 -5.16
CA LYS A 28 0.98 11.08 -5.41
C LYS A 28 0.42 11.24 -6.82
N GLN A 29 1.07 10.65 -7.81
CA GLN A 29 0.62 10.71 -9.20
C GLN A 29 -0.79 10.14 -9.37
N HIS A 30 -1.18 9.16 -8.57
CA HIS A 30 -2.46 8.49 -8.66
C HIS A 30 -3.51 9.02 -7.67
N GLY A 31 -3.22 10.13 -6.99
CA GLY A 31 -4.19 10.83 -6.16
C GLY A 31 -4.33 10.30 -4.75
N ILE A 32 -3.24 9.81 -4.16
CA ILE A 32 -3.27 9.37 -2.77
C ILE A 32 -3.60 10.52 -1.83
N THR A 33 -4.42 10.23 -0.82
CA THR A 33 -4.82 11.20 0.21
C THR A 33 -4.39 10.76 1.61
N TYR A 34 -4.13 9.48 1.82
CA TYR A 34 -3.73 8.94 3.10
C TYR A 34 -2.99 7.62 2.90
N ALA A 35 -2.00 7.37 3.73
CA ALA A 35 -1.28 6.10 3.75
C ALA A 35 -0.90 5.73 5.17
N SER A 36 -1.03 4.44 5.51
CA SER A 36 -0.49 3.90 6.74
C SER A 36 0.18 2.55 6.46
N VAL A 37 1.24 2.29 7.21
CA VAL A 37 2.03 1.07 7.08
C VAL A 37 2.00 0.34 8.41
N HIS A 38 1.69 -0.94 8.35
CA HIS A 38 1.58 -1.80 9.53
C HIS A 38 2.42 -3.05 9.34
N ARG A 39 2.98 -3.53 10.43
CA ARG A 39 3.68 -4.82 10.47
C ARG A 39 2.82 -5.77 11.31
N GLU A 40 2.60 -6.98 10.80
CA GLU A 40 1.84 -7.96 11.55
C GLU A 40 2.56 -8.29 12.87
N GLU A 41 1.82 -8.41 13.96
CA GLU A 41 2.37 -8.52 15.32
C GLU A 41 3.34 -9.67 15.47
N SER A 42 3.01 -10.83 14.92
CA SER A 42 3.82 -12.05 15.09
C SER A 42 4.89 -12.23 14.00
N ASN A 43 4.82 -11.45 12.91
CA ASN A 43 5.78 -11.53 11.83
C ASN A 43 6.06 -10.13 11.26
N PRO A 44 7.17 -9.48 11.66
CA PRO A 44 7.48 -8.12 11.23
C PRO A 44 7.77 -7.98 9.73
N ASN A 45 7.91 -9.08 9.00
CA ASN A 45 8.07 -9.07 7.54
C ASN A 45 6.76 -9.34 6.79
N ASP A 46 5.64 -9.40 7.51
CA ASP A 46 4.30 -9.46 6.94
C ASP A 46 3.70 -8.06 7.06
N ILE A 47 3.56 -7.38 5.93
CA ILE A 47 3.25 -5.95 5.88
C ILE A 47 1.83 -5.75 5.41
N ILE A 48 1.12 -4.86 6.09
CA ILE A 48 -0.22 -4.43 5.70
C ILE A 48 -0.16 -2.93 5.44
N VAL A 49 -0.54 -2.53 4.25
CA VAL A 49 -0.53 -1.12 3.84
C VAL A 49 -1.96 -0.69 3.53
N VAL A 50 -2.36 0.45 4.07
CA VAL A 50 -3.66 1.07 3.80
C VAL A 50 -3.42 2.35 3.03
N HIS A 51 -3.99 2.44 1.83
CA HIS A 51 -3.92 3.63 0.99
C HIS A 51 -5.33 4.14 0.72
N GLN A 52 -5.56 5.44 0.91
CA GLN A 52 -6.78 6.08 0.45
C GLN A 52 -6.47 6.95 -0.76
N PHE A 53 -7.31 6.85 -1.78
CA PHE A 53 -7.20 7.60 -3.02
C PHE A 53 -8.46 8.45 -3.22
N ARG A 54 -8.35 9.49 -4.02
CA ARG A 54 -9.50 10.36 -4.34
C ARG A 54 -10.62 9.62 -5.02
N ASP A 55 -10.29 8.60 -5.84
CA ASP A 55 -11.28 7.78 -6.53
C ASP A 55 -10.77 6.36 -6.77
N MET A 56 -11.68 5.48 -7.13
CA MET A 56 -11.37 4.08 -7.38
C MET A 56 -10.45 3.90 -8.59
N LYS A 57 -10.59 4.73 -9.60
CA LYS A 57 -9.73 4.66 -10.77
C LYS A 57 -8.26 4.89 -10.40
N GLY A 58 -7.99 5.90 -9.58
CA GLY A 58 -6.64 6.16 -9.09
C GLY A 58 -6.06 5.00 -8.31
N ALA A 59 -6.85 4.38 -7.43
CA ALA A 59 -6.43 3.22 -6.66
C ALA A 59 -6.07 2.04 -7.57
N LYS A 60 -6.90 1.74 -8.56
CA LYS A 60 -6.67 0.62 -9.48
C LYS A 60 -5.50 0.88 -10.42
N ASP A 61 -5.38 2.10 -10.93
CA ASP A 61 -4.26 2.48 -11.80
C ASP A 61 -2.93 2.39 -11.04
N PHE A 62 -2.91 2.78 -9.77
CA PHE A 62 -1.73 2.64 -8.93
C PHE A 62 -1.32 1.17 -8.80
N VAL A 63 -2.26 0.29 -8.50
CA VAL A 63 -1.97 -1.15 -8.36
C VAL A 63 -1.43 -1.73 -9.66
N ASN A 64 -1.93 -1.29 -10.81
CA ASN A 64 -1.44 -1.76 -12.10
C ASN A 64 -0.02 -1.26 -12.42
N ALA A 65 0.39 -0.13 -11.86
CA ALA A 65 1.71 0.46 -12.06
C ALA A 65 2.77 -0.03 -11.07
N ALA A 66 2.36 -0.61 -9.94
CA ALA A 66 3.25 -0.93 -8.83
C ALA A 66 4.08 -2.24 -8.98
N PRO A 67 3.65 -3.30 -9.69
CA PRO A 67 4.35 -4.58 -9.68
C PRO A 67 5.85 -4.53 -9.97
N PRO A 68 6.36 -3.75 -10.94
CA PRO A 68 7.81 -3.68 -11.16
C PRO A 68 8.58 -3.17 -9.94
N ILE A 69 8.01 -2.19 -9.24
CA ILE A 69 8.63 -1.62 -8.03
C ILE A 69 8.60 -2.63 -6.89
N MET A 70 7.48 -3.34 -6.71
CA MET A 70 7.34 -4.35 -5.66
C MET A 70 8.39 -5.44 -5.77
N GLY A 71 8.68 -5.92 -6.97
CA GLY A 71 9.73 -6.91 -7.20
C GLY A 71 11.11 -6.40 -6.81
N GLU A 72 11.42 -5.15 -7.11
CA GLU A 72 12.71 -4.55 -6.79
C GLU A 72 12.96 -4.36 -5.30
N ILE A 73 11.90 -4.14 -4.53
CA ILE A 73 12.01 -3.85 -3.08
C ILE A 73 11.80 -5.07 -2.19
N GLY A 74 11.80 -6.27 -2.78
CA GLY A 74 11.86 -7.53 -2.04
C GLY A 74 10.52 -8.07 -1.56
N VAL A 75 9.43 -7.80 -2.28
CA VAL A 75 8.14 -8.45 -2.02
C VAL A 75 8.22 -9.92 -2.42
N ILE A 76 7.79 -10.81 -1.52
CA ILE A 76 7.82 -12.26 -1.69
C ILE A 76 6.41 -12.74 -2.02
N GLY A 77 6.29 -13.58 -3.04
CA GLY A 77 5.02 -14.18 -3.43
C GLY A 77 4.04 -13.17 -4.00
N SER A 78 2.77 -13.54 -4.00
CA SER A 78 1.70 -12.68 -4.53
C SER A 78 1.05 -11.89 -3.41
N PRO A 79 0.93 -10.56 -3.55
CA PRO A 79 0.23 -9.75 -2.56
C PRO A 79 -1.27 -10.03 -2.57
N GLU A 80 -1.89 -9.89 -1.41
CA GLU A 80 -3.34 -9.86 -1.29
C GLU A 80 -3.79 -8.40 -1.35
N ILE A 81 -4.78 -8.10 -2.18
CA ILE A 81 -5.21 -6.73 -2.43
C ILE A 81 -6.73 -6.65 -2.33
N TRP A 82 -7.21 -5.68 -1.57
CA TRP A 82 -8.63 -5.39 -1.45
C TRP A 82 -8.90 -3.95 -1.84
N PHE A 83 -9.99 -3.73 -2.58
CA PHE A 83 -10.49 -2.40 -2.91
C PHE A 83 -11.85 -2.22 -2.24
N SER A 84 -12.07 -1.03 -1.67
CA SER A 84 -13.36 -0.69 -1.07
C SER A 84 -13.68 0.78 -1.29
N GLU A 85 -14.96 1.08 -1.36
CA GLU A 85 -15.43 2.46 -1.37
C GLU A 85 -15.59 2.94 0.05
N ASP A 86 -15.16 4.17 0.34
CA ASP A 86 -15.27 4.72 1.68
C ASP A 86 -16.71 5.13 1.94
N VAL A 87 -17.27 4.61 3.03
CA VAL A 87 -18.65 4.90 3.45
C VAL A 87 -18.66 5.90 4.59
N GLU A 88 -17.79 5.71 5.56
CA GLU A 88 -17.71 6.56 6.74
C GLU A 88 -16.29 6.53 7.30
N GLN A 89 -15.82 7.65 7.78
CA GLN A 89 -14.57 7.74 8.52
C GLN A 89 -14.75 8.68 9.69
N VAL A 90 -14.43 8.22 10.89
CA VAL A 90 -14.53 8.99 12.14
C VAL A 90 -13.19 8.96 12.84
N THR A 91 -12.71 10.13 13.25
CA THR A 91 -11.48 10.25 14.02
C THR A 91 -11.81 10.36 15.49
N TYR A 92 -11.22 9.51 16.31
CA TYR A 92 -11.37 9.54 17.77
C TYR A 92 -10.12 10.16 18.41
N SER A 93 -10.33 10.87 19.48
CA SER A 93 -9.23 11.50 20.23
C SER A 93 -9.09 10.91 21.63
#